data_efd9e5f30600340cef1b06825d4ad08e
#
_entry.id   efd9e5f30600340cef1b06825d4ad08e
#
_cell.length_a   1.000
_cell.length_b   1.000
_cell.length_c   1.000
_cell.angle_alpha   90.00
_cell.angle_beta   90.00
_cell.angle_gamma   90.00
#
_symmetry.space_group_name_H-M   'P 1'
#
loop_
_entity.id
_entity.type
_entity.pdbx_description
1 polymer ?
#
loop_
_entity_poly.entity_id
_entity_poly.type
_entity_poly.pdbx_seq_one_letter_code
_entity_poly.pdbx_strand_id
1 'polypeptide(L)'
;MTIPVAGAISITEGAIVIAAESVAPRLGLEPEALQAEMQRGQVCCLVETGVDEDEGRTWVTVRYHARSLTLVIEPDGKERATTWSASAVPLKTRATSSHRDRVAEQLRTCLQNMAAADLTITYGGLAKLLELSPPNTIHQITVALERLMEEDAEAGRPFIAALVLSKARGGLPAVGFFDCARRLGRFTGDPNGVEARSFHATELNAAQKFWGGCDAS
;
A
#
# COMPACT_ATOMS: atom_id res chain seq x y z
N MET A 1 -5.35 28.20 6.78
CA MET A 1 -4.34 28.82 7.64
C MET A 1 -3.37 27.71 8.02
N THR A 2 -2.25 27.65 7.29
CA THR A 2 -1.26 26.58 7.42
C THR A 2 -0.29 27.00 8.51
N ILE A 3 -0.31 26.34 9.66
CA ILE A 3 0.66 26.55 10.72
C ILE A 3 1.83 25.60 10.43
N PRO A 4 3.04 26.08 10.26
CA PRO A 4 4.20 25.21 10.12
C PRO A 4 4.48 24.52 11.45
N VAL A 5 4.51 23.18 11.44
CA VAL A 5 4.86 22.37 12.61
C VAL A 5 6.23 21.76 12.36
N ALA A 6 7.24 22.40 12.88
CA ALA A 6 8.56 21.82 13.02
C ALA A 6 8.53 20.88 14.25
N GLY A 7 8.75 19.58 14.05
CA GLY A 7 9.08 18.66 15.12
C GLY A 7 7.94 17.86 15.74
N ALA A 8 6.84 17.58 15.01
CA ALA A 8 5.78 16.69 15.52
C ALA A 8 6.21 15.23 15.59
N ILE A 9 7.17 14.82 14.75
CA ILE A 9 7.69 13.45 14.70
C ILE A 9 9.20 13.48 14.50
N SER A 10 9.90 12.60 15.20
CA SER A 10 11.32 12.31 14.98
C SER A 10 11.54 10.81 14.87
N ILE A 11 12.50 10.41 14.05
CA ILE A 11 12.93 9.01 13.96
C ILE A 11 14.27 8.92 14.71
N THR A 12 14.29 8.18 15.80
CA THR A 12 15.49 7.95 16.61
C THR A 12 15.71 6.44 16.69
N GLU A 13 16.86 5.99 16.19
CA GLU A 13 17.25 4.56 16.19
C GLU A 13 16.19 3.61 15.61
N GLY A 14 15.45 4.05 14.58
CA GLY A 14 14.37 3.27 13.97
C GLY A 14 13.04 3.32 14.72
N ALA A 15 12.97 4.00 15.86
CA ALA A 15 11.74 4.27 16.57
C ALA A 15 11.15 5.61 16.15
N ILE A 16 9.85 5.65 15.90
CA ILE A 16 9.12 6.88 15.60
C ILE A 16 8.64 7.48 16.92
N VAL A 17 9.16 8.65 17.24
CA VAL A 17 8.75 9.44 18.42
C VAL A 17 7.77 10.50 17.97
N ILE A 18 6.57 10.46 18.53
CA ILE A 18 5.48 11.41 18.24
C ILE A 18 5.39 12.41 19.38
N ALA A 19 5.54 13.71 19.08
CA ALA A 19 5.34 14.76 20.06
C ALA A 19 3.84 14.90 20.36
N ALA A 20 3.42 14.49 21.56
CA ALA A 20 2.02 14.49 21.97
C ALA A 20 1.40 15.91 21.90
N GLU A 21 2.18 16.94 22.23
CA GLU A 21 1.77 18.35 22.19
C GLU A 21 1.39 18.82 20.77
N SER A 22 1.98 18.20 19.76
CA SER A 22 1.74 18.55 18.35
C SER A 22 0.60 17.75 17.73
N VAL A 23 0.40 16.51 18.16
CA VAL A 23 -0.56 15.56 17.56
C VAL A 23 -1.90 15.55 18.30
N ALA A 24 -1.89 15.57 19.64
CA ALA A 24 -3.09 15.46 20.44
C ALA A 24 -4.16 16.54 20.15
N PRO A 25 -3.82 17.85 20.06
CA PRO A 25 -4.81 18.88 19.77
C PRO A 25 -5.50 18.69 18.41
N ARG A 26 -4.78 18.14 17.43
CA ARG A 26 -5.33 17.84 16.09
C ARG A 26 -6.29 16.66 16.09
N LEU A 27 -6.11 15.73 17.02
CA LEU A 27 -7.05 14.64 17.26
C LEU A 27 -8.18 15.04 18.21
N GLY A 28 -8.13 16.26 18.78
CA GLY A 28 -9.08 16.78 19.76
C GLY A 28 -8.89 16.15 21.12
N LEU A 29 -7.65 15.83 21.45
CA LEU A 29 -7.21 15.32 22.75
C LEU A 29 -6.30 16.34 23.43
N GLU A 30 -6.24 16.26 24.75
CA GLU A 30 -5.15 16.85 25.52
C GLU A 30 -3.90 15.94 25.41
N PRO A 31 -2.67 16.49 25.49
CA PRO A 31 -1.45 15.70 25.37
C PRO A 31 -1.37 14.51 26.34
N GLU A 32 -1.79 14.70 27.59
CA GLU A 32 -1.82 13.64 28.60
C GLU A 32 -2.84 12.55 28.27
N ALA A 33 -3.95 12.93 27.65
CA ALA A 33 -5.00 11.99 27.25
C ALA A 33 -4.57 11.11 26.08
N LEU A 34 -3.72 11.62 25.17
CA LEU A 34 -3.25 10.87 24.01
C LEU A 34 -2.56 9.56 24.42
N GLN A 35 -1.67 9.61 25.40
CA GLN A 35 -0.97 8.44 25.89
C GLN A 35 -1.91 7.42 26.54
N ALA A 36 -2.87 7.89 27.32
CA ALA A 36 -3.87 7.03 27.94
C ALA A 36 -4.77 6.34 26.89
N GLU A 37 -5.17 7.07 25.85
CA GLU A 37 -5.99 6.51 24.77
C GLU A 37 -5.20 5.56 23.86
N MET A 38 -3.89 5.77 23.69
CA MET A 38 -3.00 4.81 23.03
C MET A 38 -2.91 3.50 23.82
N GLN A 39 -2.75 3.57 25.15
CA GLN A 39 -2.71 2.39 26.02
C GLN A 39 -4.03 1.62 26.02
N ARG A 40 -5.15 2.30 25.85
CA ARG A 40 -6.49 1.70 25.72
C ARG A 40 -6.76 1.13 24.33
N GLY A 41 -5.84 1.31 23.37
CA GLY A 41 -6.00 0.87 21.98
C GLY A 41 -7.03 1.69 21.19
N GLN A 42 -7.43 2.88 21.68
CA GLN A 42 -8.36 3.76 20.99
C GLN A 42 -7.66 4.66 19.97
N VAL A 43 -6.36 4.86 20.11
CA VAL A 43 -5.50 5.54 19.12
C VAL A 43 -4.70 4.50 18.38
N CYS A 44 -4.84 4.47 17.06
CA CYS A 44 -4.10 3.60 16.17
C CYS A 44 -3.04 4.40 15.43
N CYS A 45 -1.80 3.93 15.43
CA CYS A 45 -0.71 4.50 14.67
C CYS A 45 -0.32 3.51 13.57
N LEU A 46 -0.35 3.96 12.32
CA LEU A 46 0.11 3.21 11.15
C LEU A 46 1.33 3.92 10.58
N VAL A 47 2.40 3.16 10.36
CA VAL A 47 3.64 3.63 9.75
C VAL A 47 3.85 2.90 8.45
N GLU A 48 4.09 3.64 7.39
CA GLU A 48 4.35 3.11 6.06
C GLU A 48 5.60 3.73 5.48
N THR A 49 6.50 2.91 4.98
CA THR A 49 7.70 3.35 4.29
C THR A 49 7.48 3.27 2.79
N GLY A 50 7.85 4.33 2.11
CA GLY A 50 7.76 4.40 0.66
C GLY A 50 8.71 3.42 -0.02
N VAL A 51 8.27 2.92 -1.16
CA VAL A 51 9.07 2.09 -2.07
C VAL A 51 9.07 2.74 -3.45
N ASP A 52 10.03 2.38 -4.28
CA ASP A 52 10.19 2.89 -5.66
C ASP A 52 10.39 4.42 -5.72
N GLU A 53 9.41 5.16 -6.24
CA GLU A 53 9.50 6.62 -6.41
C GLU A 53 9.40 7.39 -5.08
N ASP A 54 8.86 6.73 -4.07
CA ASP A 54 8.70 7.27 -2.71
C ASP A 54 9.72 6.67 -1.73
N GLU A 55 10.77 6.02 -2.24
CA GLU A 55 11.82 5.42 -1.40
C GLU A 55 12.44 6.45 -0.45
N GLY A 56 12.49 6.08 0.82
CA GLY A 56 12.98 6.95 1.90
C GLY A 56 11.93 7.90 2.50
N ARG A 57 10.72 7.98 1.94
CA ARG A 57 9.60 8.67 2.59
C ARG A 57 8.91 7.75 3.58
N THR A 58 8.47 8.33 4.69
CA THR A 58 7.69 7.60 5.69
C THR A 58 6.38 8.34 5.95
N TRP A 59 5.27 7.64 5.83
CA TRP A 59 3.95 8.15 6.23
C TRP A 59 3.61 7.62 7.61
N VAL A 60 3.21 8.52 8.49
CA VAL A 60 2.73 8.19 9.83
C VAL A 60 1.29 8.65 9.93
N THR A 61 0.37 7.71 10.01
CA THR A 61 -1.06 8.00 10.16
C THR A 61 -1.50 7.67 11.57
N VAL A 62 -1.92 8.68 12.30
CA VAL A 62 -2.50 8.53 13.65
C VAL A 62 -4.01 8.70 13.56
N ARG A 63 -4.76 7.74 14.08
CA ARG A 63 -6.23 7.72 14.07
C ARG A 63 -6.78 7.66 15.48
N TYR A 64 -7.76 8.50 15.74
CA TYR A 64 -8.56 8.49 16.96
C TYR A 64 -10.02 8.72 16.61
N HIS A 65 -10.87 7.73 16.83
CA HIS A 65 -12.28 7.74 16.42
C HIS A 65 -12.45 8.11 14.92
N ALA A 66 -13.21 9.18 14.64
CA ALA A 66 -13.44 9.68 13.28
C ALA A 66 -12.38 10.66 12.78
N ARG A 67 -11.32 10.89 13.54
CA ARG A 67 -10.24 11.81 13.18
C ARG A 67 -9.00 11.05 12.74
N SER A 68 -8.34 11.50 11.69
CA SER A 68 -7.06 10.98 11.26
C SER A 68 -6.11 12.11 10.92
N LEU A 69 -4.87 11.94 11.32
CA LEU A 69 -3.75 12.82 11.02
C LEU A 69 -2.70 12.00 10.29
N THR A 70 -2.34 12.42 9.09
CA THR A 70 -1.24 11.81 8.34
C THR A 70 -0.10 12.79 8.20
N LEU A 71 1.09 12.36 8.54
CA LEU A 71 2.34 13.11 8.48
C LEU A 71 3.26 12.42 7.48
N VAL A 72 3.94 13.19 6.65
CA VAL A 72 4.92 12.69 5.69
C VAL A 72 6.30 13.13 6.14
N ILE A 73 7.20 12.19 6.35
CA ILE A 73 8.59 12.41 6.68
C ILE A 73 9.42 12.14 5.42
N GLU A 74 10.15 13.13 4.96
CA GLU A 74 11.05 13.01 3.82
C GLU A 74 12.35 12.26 4.22
N PRO A 75 13.15 11.78 3.26
CA PRO A 75 14.41 11.08 3.54
C PRO A 75 15.43 11.91 4.33
N ASP A 76 15.30 13.24 4.30
CA ASP A 76 16.13 14.16 5.10
C ASP A 76 15.64 14.33 6.54
N GLY A 77 14.63 13.57 6.96
CA GLY A 77 14.05 13.60 8.29
C GLY A 77 13.10 14.78 8.53
N LYS A 78 12.81 15.60 7.52
CA LYS A 78 11.90 16.74 7.65
C LYS A 78 10.45 16.34 7.39
N GLU A 79 9.57 16.85 8.23
CA GLU A 79 8.13 16.77 8.03
C GLU A 79 7.72 17.75 6.91
N ARG A 80 7.08 17.24 5.85
CA ARG A 80 6.72 18.07 4.69
C ARG A 80 5.22 18.28 4.50
N ALA A 81 4.40 17.35 4.83
CA ALA A 81 2.98 17.48 4.61
C ALA A 81 2.18 16.92 5.78
N THR A 82 1.22 17.70 6.21
CA THR A 82 0.23 17.26 7.19
C THR A 82 -1.13 17.29 6.53
N THR A 83 -1.73 16.14 6.35
CA THR A 83 -3.13 16.04 5.91
C THR A 83 -3.98 15.72 7.12
N TRP A 84 -4.92 16.60 7.43
CA TRP A 84 -5.91 16.38 8.47
C TRP A 84 -7.26 16.08 7.82
N SER A 85 -7.89 15.01 8.24
CA SER A 85 -9.24 14.67 7.83
C SER A 85 -10.12 14.48 9.08
N ALA A 86 -11.11 15.33 9.23
CA ALA A 86 -12.23 15.10 10.14
C ALA A 86 -13.33 14.45 9.31
N SER A 87 -13.22 13.18 9.05
CA SER A 87 -14.29 12.44 8.39
C SER A 87 -15.18 11.84 9.47
N ALA A 88 -16.36 12.39 9.63
CA ALA A 88 -17.45 11.77 10.38
C ALA A 88 -17.98 10.56 9.59
N VAL A 89 -17.13 9.57 9.37
CA VAL A 89 -17.57 8.28 8.86
C VAL A 89 -17.48 7.31 10.03
N PRO A 90 -18.63 6.88 10.58
CA PRO A 90 -18.63 5.80 11.55
C PRO A 90 -18.03 4.57 10.91
N LEU A 91 -17.23 3.84 11.69
CA LEU A 91 -16.76 2.49 11.35
C LEU A 91 -17.96 1.59 11.00
N LYS A 92 -18.44 1.67 9.77
CA LYS A 92 -19.27 0.65 9.18
C LYS A 92 -18.40 -0.06 8.15
N THR A 93 -17.98 -1.25 8.51
CA THR A 93 -17.24 -2.27 7.77
C THR A 93 -17.68 -2.46 6.29
N ARG A 94 -18.78 -1.85 5.88
CA ARG A 94 -19.38 -1.99 4.55
C ARG A 94 -18.90 -0.96 3.52
N ALA A 95 -18.46 0.24 3.94
CA ALA A 95 -18.01 1.28 3.00
C ALA A 95 -16.54 1.09 2.58
N THR A 96 -15.71 0.55 3.47
CA THR A 96 -14.32 0.19 3.18
C THR A 96 -14.23 -1.01 2.22
N SER A 97 -15.13 -1.96 2.32
CA SER A 97 -15.26 -3.09 1.40
C SER A 97 -15.56 -2.60 -0.03
N SER A 98 -16.58 -1.77 -0.19
CA SER A 98 -16.98 -1.22 -1.50
C SER A 98 -15.89 -0.39 -2.20
N HIS A 99 -15.06 0.35 -1.47
CA HIS A 99 -13.94 1.11 -2.06
C HIS A 99 -12.81 0.16 -2.49
N ARG A 100 -12.43 -0.78 -1.63
CA ARG A 100 -11.41 -1.80 -1.93
C ARG A 100 -11.83 -2.68 -3.11
N ASP A 101 -13.10 -3.06 -3.17
CA ASP A 101 -13.65 -3.86 -4.27
C ASP A 101 -13.54 -3.10 -5.60
N ARG A 102 -13.86 -1.81 -5.60
CA ARG A 102 -13.74 -0.96 -6.79
C ARG A 102 -12.29 -0.79 -7.23
N VAL A 103 -11.36 -0.57 -6.30
CA VAL A 103 -9.93 -0.46 -6.63
C VAL A 103 -9.42 -1.78 -7.23
N ALA A 104 -9.78 -2.92 -6.65
CA ALA A 104 -9.39 -4.23 -7.18
C ALA A 104 -9.95 -4.49 -8.59
N GLU A 105 -11.20 -4.11 -8.86
CA GLU A 105 -11.84 -4.26 -10.16
C GLU A 105 -11.18 -3.35 -11.22
N GLN A 106 -10.94 -2.09 -10.90
CA GLN A 106 -10.21 -1.15 -11.77
C GLN A 106 -8.80 -1.65 -12.06
N LEU A 107 -8.11 -2.16 -11.04
CA LEU A 107 -6.78 -2.71 -11.15
C LEU A 107 -6.75 -3.94 -12.04
N ARG A 108 -7.73 -4.86 -11.91
CA ARG A 108 -7.86 -6.04 -12.78
C ARG A 108 -8.02 -5.62 -14.25
N THR A 109 -8.95 -4.70 -14.52
CA THR A 109 -9.18 -4.19 -15.89
C THR A 109 -7.93 -3.55 -16.49
N CYS A 110 -7.23 -2.75 -15.69
CA CYS A 110 -5.98 -2.12 -16.12
C CYS A 110 -4.91 -3.18 -16.47
N LEU A 111 -4.72 -4.17 -15.60
CA LEU A 111 -3.72 -5.22 -15.81
C LEU A 111 -4.07 -6.15 -16.98
N GLN A 112 -5.34 -6.39 -17.24
CA GLN A 112 -5.79 -7.13 -18.45
C GLN A 112 -5.39 -6.39 -19.73
N ASN A 113 -5.61 -5.07 -19.78
CA ASN A 113 -5.19 -4.24 -20.91
C ASN A 113 -3.65 -4.25 -21.08
N MET A 114 -2.90 -4.25 -19.98
CA MET A 114 -1.44 -4.38 -19.99
C MET A 114 -1.01 -5.75 -20.52
N ALA A 115 -1.65 -6.83 -20.08
CA ALA A 115 -1.38 -8.17 -20.57
C ALA A 115 -1.63 -8.29 -22.09
N ALA A 116 -2.74 -7.72 -22.58
CA ALA A 116 -3.08 -7.71 -24.01
C ALA A 116 -2.06 -6.91 -24.86
N ALA A 117 -1.43 -5.91 -24.26
CA ALA A 117 -0.37 -5.13 -24.90
C ALA A 117 1.04 -5.69 -24.66
N ASP A 118 1.19 -6.80 -23.97
CA ASP A 118 2.46 -7.41 -23.57
C ASP A 118 3.34 -6.49 -22.73
N LEU A 119 2.70 -5.65 -21.90
CA LEU A 119 3.35 -4.63 -21.07
C LEU A 119 3.36 -5.03 -19.60
N THR A 120 4.33 -4.49 -18.88
CA THR A 120 4.42 -4.52 -17.43
C THR A 120 4.36 -3.11 -16.87
N ILE A 121 4.02 -2.98 -15.58
CA ILE A 121 3.88 -1.67 -14.93
C ILE A 121 4.52 -1.70 -13.54
N THR A 122 4.96 -0.55 -13.04
CA THR A 122 5.45 -0.44 -11.66
C THR A 122 4.32 -0.10 -10.68
N TYR A 123 4.53 -0.37 -9.37
CA TYR A 123 3.57 0.02 -8.33
C TYR A 123 3.25 1.52 -8.38
N GLY A 124 4.27 2.38 -8.51
CA GLY A 124 4.09 3.82 -8.66
C GLY A 124 3.36 4.22 -9.96
N GLY A 125 3.61 3.50 -11.04
CA GLY A 125 2.90 3.67 -12.31
C GLY A 125 1.41 3.35 -12.18
N LEU A 126 1.07 2.26 -11.46
CA LEU A 126 -0.32 1.89 -11.15
C LEU A 126 -1.01 2.95 -10.29
N ALA A 127 -0.32 3.46 -9.26
CA ALA A 127 -0.86 4.50 -8.40
C ALA A 127 -1.28 5.75 -9.20
N LYS A 128 -0.42 6.15 -10.15
CA LYS A 128 -0.69 7.28 -11.04
C LYS A 128 -1.84 6.99 -12.01
N LEU A 129 -1.85 5.80 -12.61
CA LEU A 129 -2.86 5.42 -13.59
C LEU A 129 -4.26 5.28 -12.98
N LEU A 130 -4.34 4.83 -11.73
CA LEU A 130 -5.59 4.71 -10.98
C LEU A 130 -5.96 6.00 -10.23
N GLU A 131 -5.19 7.08 -10.41
CA GLU A 131 -5.40 8.38 -9.76
C GLU A 131 -5.58 8.27 -8.23
N LEU A 132 -4.87 7.31 -7.62
CA LEU A 132 -4.96 7.10 -6.19
C LEU A 132 -4.30 8.28 -5.47
N SER A 133 -5.03 8.85 -4.52
CA SER A 133 -4.53 9.98 -3.72
C SER A 133 -3.82 9.49 -2.46
N PRO A 134 -2.69 10.10 -2.06
CA PRO A 134 -2.08 9.86 -0.75
C PRO A 134 -3.07 10.13 0.40
N PRO A 135 -2.90 9.51 1.56
CA PRO A 135 -1.86 8.55 1.91
C PRO A 135 -2.22 7.11 1.52
N ASN A 136 -1.24 6.21 1.62
CA ASN A 136 -1.43 4.76 1.51
C ASN A 136 -1.68 4.24 0.09
N THR A 137 -1.28 4.96 -0.95
CA THR A 137 -1.51 4.54 -2.34
C THR A 137 -0.88 3.20 -2.67
N ILE A 138 0.39 2.99 -2.29
CA ILE A 138 1.09 1.72 -2.51
C ILE A 138 0.45 0.60 -1.68
N HIS A 139 0.10 0.86 -0.43
CA HIS A 139 -0.61 -0.12 0.40
C HIS A 139 -1.97 -0.52 -0.17
N GLN A 140 -2.75 0.45 -0.69
CA GLN A 140 -4.02 0.16 -1.36
C GLN A 140 -3.82 -0.77 -2.56
N ILE A 141 -2.79 -0.51 -3.39
CA ILE A 141 -2.42 -1.36 -4.52
C ILE A 141 -2.00 -2.75 -4.04
N THR A 142 -1.13 -2.84 -3.03
CA THR A 142 -0.67 -4.13 -2.50
C THR A 142 -1.83 -4.98 -2.01
N VAL A 143 -2.73 -4.43 -1.21
CA VAL A 143 -3.92 -5.13 -0.71
C VAL A 143 -4.84 -5.57 -1.85
N ALA A 144 -5.03 -4.72 -2.87
CA ALA A 144 -5.84 -5.06 -4.03
C ALA A 144 -5.17 -6.16 -4.88
N LEU A 145 -3.85 -6.12 -5.07
CA LEU A 145 -3.10 -7.16 -5.79
C LEU A 145 -3.14 -8.50 -5.04
N GLU A 146 -2.97 -8.52 -3.72
CA GLU A 146 -3.08 -9.75 -2.93
C GLU A 146 -4.47 -10.39 -3.09
N ARG A 147 -5.52 -9.59 -3.06
CA ARG A 147 -6.88 -10.07 -3.31
C ARG A 147 -7.02 -10.66 -4.72
N LEU A 148 -6.50 -9.99 -5.76
CA LEU A 148 -6.52 -10.54 -7.11
C LEU A 148 -5.76 -11.87 -7.21
N MET A 149 -4.65 -12.01 -6.48
CA MET A 149 -3.90 -13.27 -6.41
C MET A 149 -4.71 -14.38 -5.72
N GLU A 150 -5.45 -14.06 -4.67
CA GLU A 150 -6.35 -15.01 -4.00
C GLU A 150 -7.45 -15.49 -4.97
N GLU A 151 -8.13 -14.56 -5.64
CA GLU A 151 -9.15 -14.87 -6.65
C GLU A 151 -8.59 -15.69 -7.83
N ASP A 152 -7.37 -15.38 -8.28
CA ASP A 152 -6.71 -16.10 -9.37
C ASP A 152 -6.28 -17.52 -8.93
N ALA A 153 -5.81 -17.67 -7.69
CA ALA A 153 -5.46 -18.97 -7.13
C ALA A 153 -6.69 -19.88 -6.99
N GLU A 154 -7.79 -19.36 -6.46
CA GLU A 154 -9.06 -20.08 -6.30
C GLU A 154 -9.62 -20.56 -7.65
N ALA A 155 -9.48 -19.72 -8.68
CA ALA A 155 -9.93 -20.04 -10.03
C ALA A 155 -8.90 -20.85 -10.86
N GLY A 156 -7.74 -21.20 -10.29
CA GLY A 156 -6.68 -21.91 -10.99
C GLY A 156 -6.04 -21.12 -12.15
N ARG A 157 -6.14 -19.79 -12.12
CA ARG A 157 -5.62 -18.89 -13.15
C ARG A 157 -4.20 -18.43 -12.81
N PRO A 158 -3.39 -18.02 -13.82
CA PRO A 158 -2.11 -17.33 -13.56
C PRO A 158 -2.35 -16.00 -12.83
N PHE A 159 -1.41 -15.62 -11.95
CA PHE A 159 -1.50 -14.37 -11.22
C PHE A 159 -1.33 -13.17 -12.15
N ILE A 160 -2.39 -12.41 -12.37
CA ILE A 160 -2.31 -11.15 -13.13
C ILE A 160 -1.37 -10.14 -12.45
N ALA A 161 -1.20 -10.25 -11.14
CA ALA A 161 -0.28 -9.43 -10.33
C ALA A 161 1.19 -9.59 -10.75
N ALA A 162 1.55 -10.64 -11.49
CA ALA A 162 2.91 -10.84 -12.03
C ALA A 162 3.35 -9.74 -13.01
N LEU A 163 2.39 -8.99 -13.58
CA LEU A 163 2.66 -7.85 -14.45
C LEU A 163 3.17 -6.61 -13.69
N VAL A 164 3.09 -6.60 -12.35
CA VAL A 164 3.45 -5.45 -11.51
C VAL A 164 4.84 -5.62 -10.93
N LEU A 165 5.75 -4.73 -11.32
CA LEU A 165 7.17 -4.81 -11.00
C LEU A 165 7.59 -3.75 -9.98
N SER A 166 8.58 -4.07 -9.16
CA SER A 166 9.24 -3.12 -8.27
C SER A 166 10.48 -2.56 -8.94
N LYS A 167 10.64 -1.24 -8.95
CA LYS A 167 11.85 -0.58 -9.46
C LYS A 167 13.10 -1.01 -8.70
N ALA A 168 12.99 -1.17 -7.37
CA ALA A 168 14.10 -1.53 -6.51
C ALA A 168 14.60 -2.97 -6.70
N ARG A 169 13.82 -3.83 -7.40
CA ARG A 169 14.11 -5.27 -7.50
C ARG A 169 14.52 -5.75 -8.91
N GLY A 170 14.95 -4.82 -9.75
CA GLY A 170 15.50 -5.17 -11.07
C GLY A 170 14.57 -6.00 -11.95
N GLY A 171 13.30 -5.62 -12.04
CA GLY A 171 12.29 -6.30 -12.85
C GLY A 171 11.56 -7.46 -12.17
N LEU A 172 11.67 -7.59 -10.86
CA LEU A 172 10.86 -8.51 -10.06
C LEU A 172 9.72 -7.77 -9.35
N PRO A 173 8.61 -8.44 -9.03
CA PRO A 173 7.61 -7.92 -8.09
C PRO A 173 8.20 -7.65 -6.71
N ALA A 174 7.47 -6.90 -5.87
CA ALA A 174 7.81 -6.72 -4.47
C ALA A 174 7.84 -8.05 -3.70
N VAL A 175 8.52 -8.08 -2.54
CA VAL A 175 8.64 -9.30 -1.72
C VAL A 175 7.25 -9.84 -1.34
N GLY A 176 6.29 -8.96 -1.03
CA GLY A 176 4.93 -9.34 -0.69
C GLY A 176 4.19 -10.18 -1.74
N PHE A 177 4.53 -10.04 -3.03
CA PHE A 177 4.00 -10.93 -4.08
C PHE A 177 4.40 -12.39 -3.84
N PHE A 178 5.69 -12.62 -3.52
CA PHE A 178 6.19 -13.98 -3.27
C PHE A 178 5.68 -14.54 -1.94
N ASP A 179 5.50 -13.69 -0.93
CA ASP A 179 4.92 -14.08 0.35
C ASP A 179 3.44 -14.47 0.19
N CYS A 180 2.68 -13.72 -0.61
CA CYS A 180 1.33 -14.08 -0.97
C CYS A 180 1.28 -15.38 -1.77
N ALA A 181 2.12 -15.53 -2.81
CA ALA A 181 2.21 -16.74 -3.61
C ALA A 181 2.58 -17.97 -2.77
N ARG A 182 3.44 -17.80 -1.75
CA ARG A 182 3.77 -18.86 -0.77
C ARG A 182 2.58 -19.22 0.10
N ARG A 183 1.86 -18.23 0.61
CA ARG A 183 0.62 -18.44 1.42
C ARG A 183 -0.44 -19.19 0.61
N LEU A 184 -0.52 -18.94 -0.70
CA LEU A 184 -1.42 -19.61 -1.62
C LEU A 184 -0.88 -20.97 -2.16
N GLY A 185 0.27 -21.43 -1.68
CA GLY A 185 0.84 -22.73 -2.02
C GLY A 185 1.45 -22.83 -3.42
N ARG A 186 1.66 -21.70 -4.13
CA ARG A 186 2.19 -21.67 -5.51
C ARG A 186 3.69 -21.37 -5.59
N PHE A 187 4.30 -20.91 -4.51
CA PHE A 187 5.73 -20.62 -4.41
C PHE A 187 6.31 -21.17 -3.12
N THR A 188 7.53 -21.78 -3.19
CA THR A 188 8.20 -22.35 -2.02
C THR A 188 9.66 -21.89 -1.87
N GLY A 189 10.17 -21.09 -2.81
CA GLY A 189 11.57 -20.65 -2.84
C GLY A 189 11.88 -19.43 -1.97
N ASP A 190 13.13 -18.96 -2.05
CA ASP A 190 13.55 -17.68 -1.48
C ASP A 190 13.03 -16.51 -2.35
N PRO A 191 12.29 -15.54 -1.80
CA PRO A 191 11.82 -14.37 -2.54
C PRO A 191 12.94 -13.51 -3.15
N ASN A 192 14.16 -13.62 -2.63
CA ASN A 192 15.34 -12.91 -3.12
C ASN A 192 16.29 -13.80 -3.94
N GLY A 193 16.00 -15.08 -4.03
CA GLY A 193 16.82 -16.09 -4.72
C GLY A 193 16.58 -16.21 -6.23
N VAL A 194 17.25 -17.18 -6.82
CA VAL A 194 17.08 -17.53 -8.24
C VAL A 194 15.71 -18.13 -8.51
N GLU A 195 15.13 -18.79 -7.52
CA GLU A 195 13.79 -19.39 -7.56
C GLU A 195 12.71 -18.33 -7.80
N ALA A 196 12.85 -17.15 -7.18
CA ALA A 196 11.94 -16.04 -7.39
C ALA A 196 11.95 -15.55 -8.85
N ARG A 197 13.12 -15.47 -9.48
CA ARG A 197 13.24 -15.08 -10.88
C ARG A 197 12.61 -16.10 -11.82
N SER A 198 12.87 -17.38 -11.58
CA SER A 198 12.31 -18.48 -12.37
C SER A 198 10.80 -18.56 -12.24
N PHE A 199 10.28 -18.49 -11.00
CA PHE A 199 8.86 -18.49 -10.72
C PHE A 199 8.16 -17.29 -11.38
N HIS A 200 8.69 -16.08 -11.19
CA HIS A 200 8.13 -14.87 -11.77
C HIS A 200 8.11 -14.92 -13.30
N ALA A 201 9.21 -15.35 -13.95
CA ALA A 201 9.27 -15.46 -15.41
C ALA A 201 8.20 -16.42 -15.95
N THR A 202 7.99 -17.55 -15.27
CA THR A 202 6.97 -18.54 -15.64
C THR A 202 5.56 -17.95 -15.44
N GLU A 203 5.32 -17.33 -14.31
CA GLU A 203 4.01 -16.76 -13.96
C GLU A 203 3.66 -15.57 -14.86
N LEU A 204 4.64 -14.68 -15.15
CA LEU A 204 4.47 -13.55 -16.05
C LEU A 204 4.07 -14.01 -17.46
N ASN A 205 4.79 -14.98 -18.02
CA ASN A 205 4.50 -15.54 -19.35
C ASN A 205 3.12 -16.19 -19.39
N ALA A 206 2.76 -16.93 -18.34
CA ALA A 206 1.44 -17.53 -18.22
C ALA A 206 0.33 -16.45 -18.10
N ALA A 207 0.56 -15.39 -17.31
CA ALA A 207 -0.37 -14.29 -17.16
C ALA A 207 -0.59 -13.53 -18.47
N GLN A 208 0.48 -13.20 -19.19
CA GLN A 208 0.41 -12.52 -20.50
C GLN A 208 -0.40 -13.35 -21.51
N LYS A 209 -0.14 -14.64 -21.60
CA LYS A 209 -0.88 -15.53 -22.50
C LYS A 209 -2.36 -15.69 -22.13
N PHE A 210 -2.64 -15.84 -20.83
CA PHE A 210 -4.01 -16.08 -20.37
C PHE A 210 -4.86 -14.82 -20.45
N TRP A 211 -4.34 -13.70 -19.91
CA TRP A 211 -5.09 -12.45 -19.81
C TRP A 211 -5.01 -11.61 -21.08
N GLY A 212 -3.93 -11.74 -21.88
CA GLY A 212 -3.79 -11.04 -23.17
C GLY A 212 -4.57 -11.68 -24.30
N GLY A 213 -4.96 -12.95 -24.16
CA GLY A 213 -5.76 -13.66 -25.18
C GLY A 213 -7.27 -13.52 -25.03
N CYS A 214 -7.78 -12.71 -24.11
CA CYS A 214 -9.21 -12.57 -23.81
C CYS A 214 -10.01 -11.62 -24.72
N ASP A 215 -9.42 -11.13 -25.82
CA ASP A 215 -10.14 -10.31 -26.81
C ASP A 215 -10.18 -10.99 -28.18
N ALA A 216 -10.87 -12.13 -28.28
CA ALA A 216 -11.35 -12.64 -29.56
C ALA A 216 -12.58 -13.57 -29.35
N SER A 217 -13.70 -13.00 -28.99
CA SER A 217 -15.03 -13.59 -29.33
C SER A 217 -16.12 -12.56 -29.11
#